data_d2a858c6857c2d9d362df939a9f42bd4
#
_entry.id   d2a858c6857c2d9d362df939a9f42bd4
#
_cell.length_a   1.000
_cell.length_b   1.000
_cell.length_c   1.000
_cell.angle_alpha   90.00
_cell.angle_beta   90.00
_cell.angle_gamma   90.00
#
_symmetry.space_group_name_H-M   'P 1'
#
loop_
_entity.id
_entity.type
_entity.pdbx_description
1 polymer ?
#
loop_
_entity_poly.entity_id
_entity_poly.type
_entity_poly.pdbx_seq_one_letter_code
_entity_poly.pdbx_strand_id
1 'polypeptide(L)'
;MENEKVLNFLDKYDYSYSEKDNSIFVKSELAQQVTIEFDVPNKIIIKDKLIGWNFLTGMITMSLKNAFIYNFVGLILLGFICLYSENTENGRNLIVLFLVFITWIILFSGFYLIILEGFKNQIMNWTK
;
A
#
# COMPACT_ATOMS: atom_id res chain seq x y z
N MET A 1 9.19 -23.74 13.96
CA MET A 1 8.36 -22.76 14.62
C MET A 1 7.78 -21.79 13.59
N GLU A 2 7.02 -20.80 14.02
CA GLU A 2 6.33 -19.92 13.09
C GLU A 2 7.27 -19.25 12.08
N ASN A 3 8.43 -18.80 12.56
CA ASN A 3 9.46 -18.21 11.71
C ASN A 3 9.86 -19.16 10.56
N GLU A 4 10.14 -20.41 10.88
CA GLU A 4 10.54 -21.39 9.87
C GLU A 4 9.43 -21.68 8.87
N LYS A 5 8.18 -21.72 9.35
CA LYS A 5 7.03 -21.92 8.48
C LYS A 5 6.89 -20.78 7.47
N VAL A 6 7.08 -19.54 7.93
CA VAL A 6 7.01 -18.37 7.07
C VAL A 6 8.14 -18.39 6.04
N LEU A 7 9.36 -18.70 6.46
CA LEU A 7 10.51 -18.80 5.55
C LEU A 7 10.27 -19.88 4.48
N ASN A 8 9.74 -21.02 4.87
CA ASN A 8 9.42 -22.09 3.92
C ASN A 8 8.36 -21.63 2.90
N PHE A 9 7.37 -20.89 3.36
CA PHE A 9 6.35 -20.30 2.47
C PHE A 9 6.98 -19.35 1.45
N LEU A 10 7.84 -18.46 1.91
CA LEU A 10 8.48 -17.47 1.04
C LEU A 10 9.41 -18.15 0.02
N ASP A 11 10.16 -19.16 0.43
CA ASP A 11 11.03 -19.90 -0.47
C ASP A 11 10.22 -20.70 -1.50
N LYS A 12 9.12 -21.30 -1.08
CA LYS A 12 8.26 -22.09 -1.96
C LYS A 12 7.66 -21.26 -3.10
N TYR A 13 7.29 -20.02 -2.83
CA TYR A 13 6.65 -19.14 -3.81
C TYR A 13 7.60 -18.08 -4.38
N ASP A 14 8.91 -18.26 -4.18
CA ASP A 14 9.96 -17.40 -4.75
C ASP A 14 9.81 -15.92 -4.41
N TYR A 15 9.40 -15.60 -3.19
CA TYR A 15 9.34 -14.22 -2.74
C TYR A 15 10.74 -13.66 -2.47
N SER A 16 10.95 -12.41 -2.84
CA SER A 16 12.15 -11.66 -2.48
C SER A 16 12.01 -11.15 -1.06
N TYR A 17 12.89 -11.60 -0.17
CA TYR A 17 12.81 -11.20 1.24
C TYR A 17 14.21 -11.03 1.84
N SER A 18 14.26 -10.32 2.96
CA SER A 18 15.46 -10.21 3.79
C SER A 18 15.08 -10.36 5.25
N GLU A 19 16.00 -10.89 6.05
CA GLU A 19 15.80 -11.05 7.49
C GLU A 19 16.65 -10.05 8.25
N LYS A 20 16.10 -9.48 9.30
CA LYS A 20 16.83 -8.61 10.21
C LYS A 20 16.20 -8.69 11.60
N ASP A 21 17.01 -9.04 12.60
CA ASP A 21 16.54 -9.26 13.97
C ASP A 21 15.41 -10.30 14.00
N ASN A 22 14.26 -9.99 14.58
CA ASN A 22 13.11 -10.88 14.63
C ASN A 22 12.07 -10.53 13.56
N SER A 23 12.50 -9.92 12.45
CA SER A 23 11.58 -9.46 11.41
C SER A 23 12.02 -9.96 10.05
N ILE A 24 11.04 -10.22 9.19
CA ILE A 24 11.26 -10.57 7.80
C ILE A 24 10.66 -9.47 6.94
N PHE A 25 11.46 -8.91 6.03
CA PHE A 25 11.02 -7.87 5.10
C PHE A 25 10.82 -8.48 3.74
N VAL A 26 9.58 -8.52 3.27
CA VAL A 26 9.21 -9.11 1.98
C VAL A 26 8.90 -8.00 1.00
N LYS A 27 9.56 -8.01 -0.16
CA LYS A 27 9.26 -7.08 -1.24
C LYS A 27 8.11 -7.63 -2.08
N SER A 28 7.07 -6.86 -2.21
CA SER A 28 5.92 -7.18 -3.05
C SER A 28 5.94 -6.33 -4.31
N GLU A 29 4.94 -6.50 -5.17
CA GLU A 29 4.83 -5.73 -6.40
C GLU A 29 4.52 -4.26 -6.14
N LEU A 30 4.84 -3.40 -7.09
CA LEU A 30 4.51 -1.98 -7.09
C LEU A 30 5.08 -1.22 -5.88
N ALA A 31 6.30 -1.56 -5.48
CA ALA A 31 7.03 -0.89 -4.38
C ALA A 31 6.38 -1.05 -3.02
N GLN A 32 5.61 -2.11 -2.80
CA GLN A 32 5.04 -2.44 -1.50
C GLN A 32 5.97 -3.38 -0.75
N GLN A 33 6.23 -3.07 0.51
CA GLN A 33 7.01 -3.91 1.40
C GLN A 33 6.13 -4.39 2.54
N VAL A 34 6.19 -5.68 2.83
CA VAL A 34 5.47 -6.27 3.96
C VAL A 34 6.48 -6.71 5.00
N THR A 35 6.30 -6.30 6.24
CA THR A 35 7.16 -6.68 7.35
C THR A 35 6.43 -7.66 8.24
N ILE A 36 7.04 -8.81 8.49
CA ILE A 36 6.50 -9.85 9.37
C ILE A 36 7.35 -9.86 10.63
N GLU A 37 6.73 -9.54 11.76
CA GLU A 37 7.41 -9.45 13.06
C GLU A 37 7.03 -10.61 13.96
N PHE A 38 8.03 -11.15 14.67
CA PHE A 38 7.88 -12.29 15.59
C PHE A 38 8.21 -11.91 17.03
N ASP A 39 8.17 -10.62 17.38
CA ASP A 39 8.57 -10.13 18.69
C ASP A 39 7.64 -10.60 19.81
N VAL A 40 6.36 -10.84 19.50
CA VAL A 40 5.38 -11.31 20.46
C VAL A 40 5.25 -12.83 20.35
N PRO A 41 5.45 -13.60 21.44
CA PRO A 41 5.31 -15.05 21.40
C PRO A 41 3.93 -15.49 20.92
N ASN A 42 3.90 -16.50 20.04
CA ASN A 42 2.68 -17.07 19.47
C ASN A 42 1.82 -16.10 18.68
N LYS A 43 2.41 -14.97 18.23
CA LYS A 43 1.69 -13.99 17.44
C LYS A 43 2.57 -13.47 16.31
N ILE A 44 2.03 -13.50 15.09
CA ILE A 44 2.66 -12.91 13.92
C ILE A 44 2.03 -11.55 13.67
N ILE A 45 2.86 -10.50 13.63
CA ILE A 45 2.41 -9.14 13.32
C ILE A 45 2.84 -8.81 11.92
N ILE A 46 1.88 -8.44 11.07
CA ILE A 46 2.15 -8.10 9.67
C ILE A 46 1.89 -6.61 9.48
N LYS A 47 2.93 -5.90 9.03
CA LYS A 47 2.86 -4.47 8.72
C LYS A 47 3.18 -4.27 7.25
N ASP A 48 2.65 -3.20 6.68
CA ASP A 48 2.90 -2.86 5.28
C ASP A 48 3.48 -1.46 5.17
N LYS A 49 4.14 -1.19 4.03
CA LYS A 49 4.75 0.09 3.75
C LYS A 49 4.97 0.23 2.25
N LEU A 50 4.68 1.40 1.72
CA LEU A 50 5.03 1.73 0.34
C LEU A 50 6.43 2.34 0.36
N ILE A 51 7.36 1.75 -0.38
CA ILE A 51 8.75 2.19 -0.43
C ILE A 51 9.13 2.54 -1.86
N GLY A 52 10.04 3.51 -2.02
CA GLY A 52 10.46 3.96 -3.34
C GLY A 52 9.32 4.62 -4.12
N TRP A 53 9.42 4.58 -5.44
CA TRP A 53 8.39 5.18 -6.29
C TRP A 53 7.16 4.29 -6.37
N ASN A 54 6.00 4.83 -5.99
CA ASN A 54 4.75 4.08 -6.01
C ASN A 54 3.63 4.94 -6.60
N PHE A 55 2.53 4.29 -6.99
CA PHE A 55 1.45 4.95 -7.72
C PHE A 55 0.50 5.76 -6.84
N LEU A 56 0.60 5.68 -5.51
CA LEU A 56 -0.29 6.41 -4.60
C LEU A 56 0.33 7.65 -3.99
N THR A 57 1.61 7.61 -3.63
CA THR A 57 2.27 8.71 -2.91
C THR A 57 3.52 9.23 -3.62
N GLY A 58 3.86 8.68 -4.79
CA GLY A 58 5.09 9.02 -5.48
C GLY A 58 6.31 8.46 -4.75
N MET A 59 7.15 9.33 -4.22
CA MET A 59 8.39 8.93 -3.53
C MET A 59 8.24 8.91 -2.01
N ILE A 60 7.08 9.26 -1.48
CA ILE A 60 6.88 9.36 -0.03
C ILE A 60 6.62 7.97 0.55
N THR A 61 7.42 7.59 1.54
CA THR A 61 7.30 6.30 2.21
C THR A 61 6.25 6.36 3.31
N MET A 62 5.23 5.51 3.23
CA MET A 62 4.19 5.42 4.26
C MET A 62 3.44 4.09 4.13
N SER A 63 2.67 3.72 5.17
CA SER A 63 1.81 2.54 5.10
C SER A 63 0.66 2.75 4.12
N LEU A 64 0.03 1.66 3.69
CA LEU A 64 -1.11 1.74 2.77
C LEU A 64 -2.26 2.54 3.36
N LYS A 65 -2.53 2.35 4.66
CA LYS A 65 -3.56 3.12 5.38
C LYS A 65 -3.28 4.62 5.31
N ASN A 66 -2.03 5.01 5.58
CA ASN A 66 -1.64 6.42 5.52
C ASN A 66 -1.70 6.95 4.09
N ALA A 67 -1.37 6.12 3.10
CA ALA A 67 -1.49 6.49 1.69
C ALA A 67 -2.94 6.78 1.31
N PHE A 68 -3.90 6.01 1.82
CA PHE A 68 -5.32 6.27 1.59
C PHE A 68 -5.73 7.63 2.17
N ILE A 69 -5.30 7.93 3.41
CA ILE A 69 -5.59 9.22 4.05
C ILE A 69 -4.95 10.37 3.27
N TYR A 70 -3.70 10.20 2.85
CA TYR A 70 -2.97 11.17 2.05
C TYR A 70 -3.72 11.50 0.76
N ASN A 71 -4.17 10.49 0.04
CA ASN A 71 -4.89 10.66 -1.22
C ASN A 71 -6.28 11.25 -1.01
N PHE A 72 -6.96 10.90 0.09
CA PHE A 72 -8.26 11.47 0.43
C PHE A 72 -8.15 12.98 0.67
N VAL A 73 -7.16 13.41 1.44
CA VAL A 73 -6.89 14.84 1.66
C VAL A 73 -6.56 15.53 0.34
N GLY A 74 -5.73 14.88 -0.49
CA GLY A 74 -5.39 15.41 -1.81
C GLY A 74 -6.60 15.60 -2.71
N LEU A 75 -7.56 14.67 -2.67
CA LEU A 75 -8.81 14.78 -3.44
C LEU A 75 -9.66 15.95 -2.96
N ILE A 76 -9.73 16.19 -1.65
CA ILE A 76 -10.46 17.33 -1.11
C ILE A 76 -9.84 18.63 -1.60
N LEU A 77 -8.52 18.76 -1.54
CA LEU A 77 -7.81 19.94 -2.01
C LEU A 77 -8.01 20.16 -3.52
N LEU A 78 -7.92 19.09 -4.29
CA LEU A 78 -8.13 19.15 -5.74
C LEU A 78 -9.58 19.55 -6.05
N GLY A 79 -10.54 19.07 -5.28
CA GLY A 79 -11.94 19.45 -5.43
C GLY A 79 -12.15 20.95 -5.23
N PHE A 80 -11.52 21.53 -4.22
CA PHE A 80 -11.58 22.99 -3.99
C PHE A 80 -10.94 23.76 -5.15
N ILE A 81 -9.82 23.27 -5.67
CA ILE A 81 -9.16 23.89 -6.84
C ILE A 81 -10.08 23.87 -8.05
N CYS A 82 -10.77 22.74 -8.29
CA CYS A 82 -11.70 22.62 -9.40
C CYS A 82 -12.88 23.59 -9.26
N LEU A 83 -13.45 23.70 -8.07
CA LEU A 83 -14.55 24.64 -7.81
C LEU A 83 -14.10 26.10 -7.99
N TYR A 84 -12.92 26.42 -7.50
CA TYR A 84 -12.35 27.76 -7.67
C TYR A 84 -12.17 28.09 -9.16
N SER A 85 -11.64 27.16 -9.93
CA SER A 85 -11.42 27.36 -11.37
C SER A 85 -12.72 27.59 -12.14
N GLU A 86 -13.79 26.90 -11.77
CA GLU A 86 -15.10 27.10 -12.41
C GLU A 86 -15.67 28.48 -12.16
N ASN A 87 -15.35 29.08 -11.02
CA ASN A 87 -15.88 30.39 -10.60
C ASN A 87 -15.08 31.59 -11.11
N THR A 88 -13.97 31.35 -11.84
CA THR A 88 -13.18 32.44 -12.41
C THR A 88 -13.60 32.71 -13.85
N GLU A 89 -13.47 33.99 -14.30
CA GLU A 89 -13.86 34.38 -15.67
C GLU A 89 -13.11 33.58 -16.75
N ASN A 90 -11.84 33.29 -16.50
CA ASN A 90 -10.99 32.49 -17.41
C ASN A 90 -10.77 31.08 -16.89
N GLY A 91 -11.62 30.62 -15.96
CA GLY A 91 -11.48 29.31 -15.36
C GLY A 91 -11.71 28.18 -16.36
N ARG A 92 -10.88 27.16 -16.27
CA ARG A 92 -11.04 25.94 -17.06
C ARG A 92 -11.85 24.93 -16.25
N ASN A 93 -12.65 24.14 -16.95
CA ASN A 93 -13.35 23.03 -16.32
C ASN A 93 -12.34 21.90 -16.06
N LEU A 94 -11.94 21.74 -14.80
CA LEU A 94 -10.98 20.70 -14.38
C LEU A 94 -11.67 19.43 -13.90
N ILE A 95 -12.99 19.30 -14.11
CA ILE A 95 -13.73 18.15 -13.62
C ILE A 95 -13.23 16.83 -14.21
N VAL A 96 -12.80 16.86 -15.49
CA VAL A 96 -12.22 15.67 -16.15
C VAL A 96 -10.94 15.25 -15.43
N LEU A 97 -10.09 16.21 -15.08
CA LEU A 97 -8.87 15.94 -14.33
C LEU A 97 -9.19 15.33 -12.97
N PHE A 98 -10.18 15.87 -12.27
CA PHE A 98 -10.63 15.35 -10.99
C PHE A 98 -11.13 13.90 -11.11
N LEU A 99 -11.92 13.62 -12.12
CA LEU A 99 -12.43 12.25 -12.37
C LEU A 99 -11.29 11.27 -12.69
N VAL A 100 -10.30 11.71 -13.47
CA VAL A 100 -9.13 10.88 -13.77
C VAL A 100 -8.36 10.56 -12.49
N PHE A 101 -8.16 11.54 -11.61
CA PHE A 101 -7.48 11.33 -10.34
C PHE A 101 -8.22 10.35 -9.43
N ILE A 102 -9.55 10.51 -9.32
CA ILE A 102 -10.38 9.59 -8.52
C ILE A 102 -10.24 8.17 -9.06
N THR A 103 -10.34 7.98 -10.37
CA THR A 103 -10.21 6.66 -11.01
C THR A 103 -8.84 6.06 -10.71
N TRP A 104 -7.77 6.86 -10.86
CA TRP A 104 -6.41 6.42 -10.57
C TRP A 104 -6.27 5.94 -9.13
N ILE A 105 -6.73 6.75 -8.18
CA ILE A 105 -6.62 6.43 -6.76
C ILE A 105 -7.41 5.17 -6.42
N ILE A 106 -8.64 5.04 -6.92
CA ILE A 106 -9.47 3.86 -6.66
C ILE A 106 -8.82 2.60 -7.22
N LEU A 107 -8.34 2.64 -8.47
CA LEU A 107 -7.72 1.48 -9.11
C LEU A 107 -6.47 1.03 -8.36
N PHE A 108 -5.56 1.94 -8.09
CA PHE A 108 -4.30 1.57 -7.43
C PHE A 108 -4.47 1.25 -5.95
N SER A 109 -5.37 1.94 -5.26
CA SER A 109 -5.70 1.60 -3.87
C SER A 109 -6.27 0.19 -3.78
N GLY A 110 -7.20 -0.16 -4.65
CA GLY A 110 -7.75 -1.50 -4.71
C GLY A 110 -6.70 -2.55 -5.05
N PHE A 111 -5.83 -2.25 -6.01
CA PHE A 111 -4.77 -3.15 -6.43
C PHE A 111 -3.79 -3.45 -5.29
N TYR A 112 -3.31 -2.40 -4.60
CA TYR A 112 -2.41 -2.56 -3.46
C TYR A 112 -3.09 -3.33 -2.32
N LEU A 113 -4.36 -3.01 -2.06
CA LEU A 113 -5.10 -3.67 -0.98
C LEU A 113 -5.28 -5.16 -1.28
N ILE A 114 -5.61 -5.52 -2.51
CA ILE A 114 -5.78 -6.93 -2.91
C ILE A 114 -4.47 -7.69 -2.73
N ILE A 115 -3.35 -7.11 -3.15
CA ILE A 115 -2.03 -7.74 -3.01
C ILE A 115 -1.71 -7.95 -1.52
N LEU A 116 -1.91 -6.92 -0.70
CA LEU A 116 -1.59 -6.98 0.73
C LEU A 116 -2.47 -7.99 1.47
N GLU A 117 -3.78 -7.92 1.28
CA GLU A 117 -4.71 -8.82 1.96
C GLU A 117 -4.56 -10.26 1.49
N GLY A 118 -4.30 -10.47 0.21
CA GLY A 118 -4.02 -11.80 -0.34
C GLY A 118 -2.78 -12.40 0.29
N PHE A 119 -1.71 -11.62 0.41
CA PHE A 119 -0.47 -12.07 1.04
C PHE A 119 -0.67 -12.39 2.51
N LYS A 120 -1.35 -11.52 3.25
CA LYS A 120 -1.68 -11.76 4.66
C LYS A 120 -2.46 -13.05 4.85
N ASN A 121 -3.49 -13.24 4.05
CA ASN A 121 -4.33 -14.44 4.15
C ASN A 121 -3.54 -15.72 3.84
N GLN A 122 -2.69 -15.68 2.84
CA GLN A 122 -1.85 -16.83 2.50
C GLN A 122 -0.90 -17.19 3.64
N ILE A 123 -0.24 -16.20 4.24
CA ILE A 123 0.66 -16.41 5.37
C ILE A 123 -0.09 -16.94 6.58
N MET A 124 -1.21 -16.34 6.92
CA MET A 124 -1.99 -16.78 8.09
C MET A 124 -2.52 -18.20 7.92
N ASN A 125 -2.95 -18.57 6.71
CA ASN A 125 -3.40 -19.93 6.43
C ASN A 125 -2.24 -20.93 6.45
N TRP A 126 -1.07 -20.55 5.97
CA TRP A 126 0.10 -21.41 5.96
C TRP A 126 0.61 -21.73 7.36
N THR A 127 0.53 -20.76 8.27
CA THR A 127 1.07 -20.87 9.63
C THR A 127 0.07 -21.44 10.64
N LYS A 128 -1.16 -21.68 10.25
CA LYS A 128 -2.15 -22.33 11.12
C LYS A 128 -1.79 -23.75 11.47
#